data_3dd1f4b982289e6d5740175be3649b96
#
_entry.id   3dd1f4b982289e6d5740175be3649b96
#
_cell.length_a   1.000
_cell.length_b   1.000
_cell.length_c   1.000
_cell.angle_alpha   90.00
_cell.angle_beta   90.00
_cell.angle_gamma   90.00
#
_symmetry.space_group_name_H-M   'P 1'
#
loop_
_entity.id
_entity.type
_entity.pdbx_description
1 polymer ?
#
loop_
_entity_poly.entity_id
_entity_poly.type
_entity_poly.pdbx_seq_one_letter_code
_entity_poly.pdbx_strand_id
1 'polypeptide(L)'
;MSFLWRSFLLVIPLVPELFLLGAEKEKKFYEPIVYSLEGWKIEWDPEIAESSDATFFREIRKALSNHFQRIKFLLPEDRVKVLQTLPIRVDKNHKLSNMQYHPSKGWLINNGYDPALEKRVHIPRAENLLKRSTWQKHPYVILHELAHAYHDQILGFEHKEIMHAYQRSEKEKLYERVLLFRGGKTKHYARTNHKEFFAEMTESYVGVNDFYPFVRAELKEHDPQTYALMEKIWGKF
;
A
#
# COMPACT_ATOMS: atom_id res chain seq x y z
N MET A 1 -40.14 85.36 3.32
CA MET A 1 -39.39 84.63 2.22
C MET A 1 -38.90 83.32 2.75
N SER A 2 -39.63 82.26 2.43
CA SER A 2 -39.40 80.94 2.92
C SER A 2 -38.68 80.13 1.83
N PHE A 3 -37.48 79.63 2.09
CA PHE A 3 -36.75 78.73 1.20
C PHE A 3 -37.03 77.30 1.65
N LEU A 4 -37.72 76.52 0.78
CA LEU A 4 -37.94 75.10 0.90
C LEU A 4 -36.73 74.34 0.36
N TRP A 5 -36.07 73.56 1.22
CA TRP A 5 -35.06 72.63 0.80
C TRP A 5 -35.73 71.28 0.50
N ARG A 6 -35.67 70.84 -0.76
CA ARG A 6 -36.04 69.50 -1.18
C ARG A 6 -34.86 68.56 -1.05
N SER A 7 -34.94 67.61 -0.11
CA SER A 7 -34.00 66.51 0.00
C SER A 7 -34.28 65.47 -1.08
N PHE A 8 -33.34 65.27 -1.98
CA PHE A 8 -33.32 64.15 -2.90
C PHE A 8 -32.74 62.90 -2.20
N LEU A 9 -33.58 61.90 -1.95
CA LEU A 9 -33.14 60.57 -1.51
C LEU A 9 -32.61 59.82 -2.76
N LEU A 10 -31.31 59.56 -2.78
CA LEU A 10 -30.67 58.70 -3.78
C LEU A 10 -30.91 57.23 -3.34
N VAL A 11 -31.78 56.54 -4.06
CA VAL A 11 -31.99 55.09 -3.92
C VAL A 11 -30.91 54.39 -4.73
N ILE A 12 -29.91 53.85 -4.03
CA ILE A 12 -28.91 52.97 -4.67
C ILE A 12 -29.52 51.58 -4.78
N PRO A 13 -29.63 50.99 -5.97
CA PRO A 13 -30.12 49.62 -6.12
C PRO A 13 -29.05 48.64 -5.59
N LEU A 14 -29.43 47.85 -4.58
CA LEU A 14 -28.67 46.74 -4.11
C LEU A 14 -28.65 45.66 -5.22
N VAL A 15 -27.51 45.54 -5.91
CA VAL A 15 -27.27 44.43 -6.84
C VAL A 15 -26.86 43.24 -5.95
N PRO A 16 -27.60 42.12 -5.98
CA PRO A 16 -27.15 40.92 -5.26
C PRO A 16 -25.88 40.41 -5.96
N GLU A 17 -24.75 40.43 -5.25
CA GLU A 17 -23.57 39.65 -5.64
C GLU A 17 -23.96 38.17 -5.70
N LEU A 18 -24.13 37.72 -6.92
CA LEU A 18 -24.28 36.31 -7.25
C LEU A 18 -22.89 35.66 -6.95
N PHE A 19 -22.73 35.10 -5.75
CA PHE A 19 -21.60 34.21 -5.46
C PHE A 19 -21.71 33.01 -6.43
N LEU A 20 -21.02 33.10 -7.54
CA LEU A 20 -20.65 31.94 -8.36
C LEU A 20 -19.74 31.06 -7.49
N LEU A 21 -20.34 30.18 -6.70
CA LEU A 21 -19.67 28.99 -6.21
C LEU A 21 -19.19 28.24 -7.46
N GLY A 22 -17.91 28.43 -7.78
CA GLY A 22 -17.25 27.61 -8.80
C GLY A 22 -17.42 26.16 -8.39
N ALA A 23 -18.24 25.43 -9.11
CA ALA A 23 -18.31 23.97 -8.97
C ALA A 23 -16.89 23.47 -9.21
N GLU A 24 -16.22 23.03 -8.14
CA GLU A 24 -14.98 22.26 -8.24
C GLU A 24 -15.29 21.12 -9.21
N LYS A 25 -14.62 21.10 -10.37
CA LYS A 25 -14.78 20.02 -11.33
C LYS A 25 -14.43 18.74 -10.58
N GLU A 26 -15.45 17.92 -10.32
CA GLU A 26 -15.28 16.62 -9.70
C GLU A 26 -14.20 15.86 -10.46
N LYS A 27 -13.11 15.54 -9.78
CA LYS A 27 -11.96 14.89 -10.40
C LYS A 27 -12.40 13.49 -10.81
N LYS A 28 -12.62 13.29 -12.10
CA LYS A 28 -13.06 12.01 -12.62
C LYS A 28 -11.90 11.04 -12.64
N PHE A 29 -11.97 10.00 -11.81
CA PHE A 29 -11.05 8.86 -11.84
C PHE A 29 -11.55 7.84 -12.88
N TYR A 30 -10.65 6.98 -13.36
CA TYR A 30 -11.03 5.94 -14.31
C TYR A 30 -11.68 4.73 -13.60
N GLU A 31 -12.50 4.00 -14.33
CA GLU A 31 -13.00 2.69 -13.89
C GLU A 31 -12.00 1.60 -14.30
N PRO A 32 -11.52 0.76 -13.36
CA PRO A 32 -10.55 -0.27 -13.68
C PRO A 32 -11.17 -1.44 -14.44
N ILE A 33 -10.34 -2.06 -15.28
CA ILE A 33 -10.68 -3.34 -15.91
C ILE A 33 -10.24 -4.47 -14.99
N VAL A 34 -11.15 -5.40 -14.69
CA VAL A 34 -10.92 -6.44 -13.69
C VAL A 34 -10.65 -7.78 -14.34
N TYR A 35 -9.46 -8.34 -14.08
CA TYR A 35 -9.11 -9.70 -14.47
C TYR A 35 -8.58 -10.48 -13.26
N SER A 36 -8.85 -11.80 -13.22
CA SER A 36 -8.20 -12.68 -12.25
C SER A 36 -6.79 -13.07 -12.72
N LEU A 37 -5.83 -13.06 -11.78
CA LEU A 37 -4.48 -13.54 -12.01
C LEU A 37 -4.04 -14.39 -10.81
N GLU A 38 -3.71 -15.66 -11.03
CA GLU A 38 -3.30 -16.60 -9.99
C GLU A 38 -4.30 -16.75 -8.80
N GLY A 39 -5.56 -16.40 -9.03
CA GLY A 39 -6.62 -16.38 -8.02
C GLY A 39 -6.86 -15.01 -7.37
N TRP A 40 -5.98 -14.02 -7.55
CA TRP A 40 -6.22 -12.65 -7.10
C TRP A 40 -7.08 -11.87 -8.08
N LYS A 41 -7.96 -11.03 -7.55
CA LYS A 41 -8.69 -10.01 -8.31
C LYS A 41 -7.79 -8.81 -8.53
N ILE A 42 -7.41 -8.55 -9.79
CA ILE A 42 -6.55 -7.44 -10.17
C ILE A 42 -7.40 -6.39 -10.90
N GLU A 43 -7.36 -5.17 -10.39
CA GLU A 43 -7.98 -3.99 -10.97
C GLU A 43 -6.92 -3.25 -11.81
N TRP A 44 -7.02 -3.38 -13.14
CA TRP A 44 -6.04 -2.83 -14.08
C TRP A 44 -6.44 -1.45 -14.57
N ASP A 45 -5.46 -0.56 -14.68
CA ASP A 45 -5.60 0.67 -15.46
C ASP A 45 -5.95 0.32 -16.92
N PRO A 46 -7.02 0.91 -17.51
CA PRO A 46 -7.36 0.70 -18.92
C PRO A 46 -6.20 0.99 -19.88
N GLU A 47 -5.34 1.96 -19.58
CA GLU A 47 -4.13 2.24 -20.38
C GLU A 47 -3.13 1.08 -20.42
N ILE A 48 -3.22 0.14 -19.49
CA ILE A 48 -2.43 -1.11 -19.51
C ILE A 48 -3.22 -2.22 -20.19
N ALA A 49 -4.46 -2.45 -19.74
CA ALA A 49 -5.26 -3.62 -20.12
C ALA A 49 -5.73 -3.57 -21.58
N GLU A 50 -5.95 -2.37 -22.13
CA GLU A 50 -6.37 -2.11 -23.50
C GLU A 50 -5.25 -1.52 -24.37
N SER A 51 -4.01 -1.56 -23.85
CA SER A 51 -2.86 -1.04 -24.59
C SER A 51 -2.64 -1.75 -25.91
N SER A 52 -2.33 -1.01 -26.95
CA SER A 52 -1.82 -1.55 -28.22
C SER A 52 -0.47 -2.27 -28.05
N ASP A 53 0.27 -1.98 -27.00
CA ASP A 53 1.48 -2.71 -26.59
C ASP A 53 1.12 -3.97 -25.77
N ALA A 54 0.66 -4.99 -26.46
CA ALA A 54 0.37 -6.30 -25.86
C ALA A 54 1.60 -6.94 -25.19
N THR A 55 2.81 -6.56 -25.57
CA THR A 55 4.04 -7.06 -24.97
C THR A 55 4.21 -6.51 -23.57
N PHE A 56 4.02 -5.20 -23.37
CA PHE A 56 4.10 -4.58 -22.06
C PHE A 56 3.11 -5.22 -21.06
N PHE A 57 1.84 -5.34 -21.43
CA PHE A 57 0.83 -5.97 -20.57
C PHE A 57 1.18 -7.42 -20.21
N ARG A 58 1.65 -8.22 -21.20
CA ARG A 58 2.07 -9.60 -20.99
C ARG A 58 3.22 -9.69 -19.98
N GLU A 59 4.26 -8.86 -20.13
CA GLU A 59 5.42 -8.89 -19.23
C GLU A 59 5.07 -8.43 -17.81
N ILE A 60 4.21 -7.42 -17.65
CA ILE A 60 3.70 -7.01 -16.32
C ILE A 60 2.91 -8.16 -15.66
N ARG A 61 2.00 -8.81 -16.39
CA ARG A 61 1.26 -9.98 -15.88
C ARG A 61 2.18 -11.12 -15.47
N LYS A 62 3.20 -11.42 -16.28
CA LYS A 62 4.19 -12.46 -15.99
C LYS A 62 4.98 -12.13 -14.71
N ALA A 63 5.43 -10.90 -14.55
CA ALA A 63 6.15 -10.45 -13.37
C ALA A 63 5.27 -10.56 -12.11
N LEU A 64 4.02 -10.07 -12.17
CA LEU A 64 3.09 -10.15 -11.06
C LEU A 64 2.69 -11.60 -10.74
N SER A 65 2.44 -12.43 -11.76
CA SER A 65 2.20 -13.87 -11.59
C SER A 65 3.36 -14.56 -10.87
N ASN A 66 4.61 -14.20 -11.15
CA ASN A 66 5.78 -14.76 -10.45
C ASN A 66 5.75 -14.43 -8.93
N HIS A 67 5.36 -13.22 -8.53
CA HIS A 67 5.17 -12.89 -7.11
C HIS A 67 4.08 -13.79 -6.48
N PHE A 68 2.92 -13.94 -7.13
CA PHE A 68 1.83 -14.75 -6.62
C PHE A 68 2.16 -16.24 -6.56
N GLN A 69 2.85 -16.78 -7.55
CA GLN A 69 3.28 -18.17 -7.56
C GLN A 69 4.18 -18.48 -6.36
N ARG A 70 5.15 -17.60 -6.06
CA ARG A 70 5.99 -17.77 -4.87
C ARG A 70 5.17 -17.76 -3.58
N ILE A 71 4.21 -16.85 -3.44
CA ILE A 71 3.32 -16.81 -2.28
C ILE A 71 2.52 -18.12 -2.16
N LYS A 72 1.95 -18.62 -3.27
CA LYS A 72 1.19 -19.88 -3.31
C LYS A 72 2.03 -21.11 -2.97
N PHE A 73 3.31 -21.13 -3.34
CA PHE A 73 4.21 -22.24 -3.01
C PHE A 73 4.73 -22.21 -1.57
N LEU A 74 4.81 -21.02 -0.99
CA LEU A 74 5.41 -20.84 0.33
C LEU A 74 4.37 -20.84 1.45
N LEU A 75 3.14 -20.42 1.23
CA LEU A 75 2.13 -20.33 2.28
C LEU A 75 1.13 -21.51 2.23
N PRO A 76 0.59 -21.91 3.38
CA PRO A 76 -0.52 -22.87 3.44
C PRO A 76 -1.72 -22.35 2.63
N GLU A 77 -2.47 -23.28 2.03
CA GLU A 77 -3.58 -22.99 1.11
C GLU A 77 -4.66 -22.10 1.74
N ASP A 78 -4.97 -22.29 3.03
CA ASP A 78 -5.94 -21.47 3.76
C ASP A 78 -5.48 -20.02 3.89
N ARG A 79 -4.19 -19.77 4.07
CA ARG A 79 -3.61 -18.41 4.09
C ARG A 79 -3.62 -17.77 2.72
N VAL A 80 -3.28 -18.55 1.68
CA VAL A 80 -3.35 -18.10 0.29
C VAL A 80 -4.78 -17.67 -0.07
N LYS A 81 -5.79 -18.49 0.26
CA LYS A 81 -7.20 -18.15 0.01
C LYS A 81 -7.63 -16.84 0.67
N VAL A 82 -7.17 -16.58 1.88
CA VAL A 82 -7.44 -15.28 2.55
C VAL A 82 -6.74 -14.14 1.81
N LEU A 83 -5.45 -14.28 1.46
CA LEU A 83 -4.72 -13.24 0.71
C LEU A 83 -5.37 -12.94 -0.65
N GLN A 84 -5.95 -13.95 -1.31
CA GLN A 84 -6.65 -13.80 -2.60
C GLN A 84 -7.93 -12.98 -2.50
N THR A 85 -8.49 -12.76 -1.31
CA THR A 85 -9.65 -11.86 -1.12
C THR A 85 -9.26 -10.37 -1.11
N LEU A 86 -7.97 -10.07 -0.94
CA LEU A 86 -7.46 -8.71 -0.84
C LEU A 86 -7.21 -8.13 -2.25
N PRO A 87 -7.92 -7.06 -2.66
CA PRO A 87 -7.85 -6.55 -4.01
C PRO A 87 -6.55 -5.80 -4.27
N ILE A 88 -6.08 -5.87 -5.52
CA ILE A 88 -4.86 -5.21 -5.98
C ILE A 88 -5.19 -4.30 -7.16
N ARG A 89 -4.77 -3.03 -7.10
CA ARG A 89 -4.85 -2.06 -8.18
C ARG A 89 -3.48 -1.90 -8.84
N VAL A 90 -3.44 -1.93 -10.17
CA VAL A 90 -2.22 -1.72 -10.96
C VAL A 90 -2.44 -0.55 -11.90
N ASP A 91 -1.75 0.55 -11.67
CA ASP A 91 -1.76 1.76 -12.49
C ASP A 91 -0.56 1.78 -13.44
N LYS A 92 -0.73 2.40 -14.61
CA LYS A 92 0.35 2.60 -15.56
C LYS A 92 1.35 3.64 -15.07
N ASN A 93 0.85 4.79 -14.65
CA ASN A 93 1.69 5.92 -14.24
C ASN A 93 0.96 6.84 -13.26
N HIS A 94 0.85 6.42 -12.02
CA HIS A 94 0.27 7.23 -10.96
C HIS A 94 1.27 8.25 -10.39
N LYS A 95 0.80 9.32 -9.71
CA LYS A 95 1.67 10.30 -9.04
C LYS A 95 2.50 9.71 -7.91
N LEU A 96 1.97 8.71 -7.21
CA LEU A 96 2.72 7.91 -6.25
C LEU A 96 3.76 7.07 -6.99
N SER A 97 4.91 6.81 -6.35
CA SER A 97 6.01 6.06 -6.97
C SER A 97 6.23 4.68 -6.37
N ASN A 98 5.90 4.52 -5.09
CA ASN A 98 6.14 3.29 -4.35
C ASN A 98 4.88 2.42 -4.31
N MET A 99 5.05 1.11 -4.38
CA MET A 99 3.99 0.17 -4.05
C MET A 99 3.58 0.39 -2.61
N GLN A 100 2.28 0.31 -2.31
CA GLN A 100 1.76 0.58 -0.99
C GLN A 100 0.33 0.08 -0.81
N TYR A 101 -0.02 -0.26 0.42
CA TYR A 101 -1.39 -0.49 0.83
C TYR A 101 -2.06 0.81 1.28
N HIS A 102 -3.34 1.01 0.96
CA HIS A 102 -4.10 2.21 1.33
C HIS A 102 -5.16 1.92 2.41
N PRO A 103 -4.88 2.17 3.69
CA PRO A 103 -5.84 1.89 4.76
C PRO A 103 -6.94 2.94 4.91
N SER A 104 -6.75 4.17 4.40
CA SER A 104 -7.56 5.35 4.74
C SER A 104 -8.11 6.08 3.53
N LYS A 105 -9.43 6.04 3.37
CA LYS A 105 -10.18 6.83 2.38
C LYS A 105 -10.00 8.33 2.58
N GLY A 106 -10.01 8.78 3.82
CA GLY A 106 -9.85 10.20 4.15
C GLY A 106 -8.50 10.74 3.71
N TRP A 107 -7.42 9.95 3.90
CA TRP A 107 -6.10 10.33 3.41
C TRP A 107 -6.06 10.45 1.88
N LEU A 108 -6.67 9.50 1.17
CA LEU A 108 -6.74 9.54 -0.30
C LEU A 108 -7.44 10.80 -0.79
N ILE A 109 -8.61 11.11 -0.25
CA ILE A 109 -9.39 12.31 -0.60
C ILE A 109 -8.57 13.58 -0.33
N ASN A 110 -8.01 13.73 0.88
CA ASN A 110 -7.25 14.91 1.29
C ASN A 110 -6.00 15.16 0.44
N ASN A 111 -5.45 14.11 -0.18
CA ASN A 111 -4.29 14.21 -1.09
C ASN A 111 -4.69 14.21 -2.58
N GLY A 112 -5.98 14.23 -2.89
CA GLY A 112 -6.51 14.29 -4.25
C GLY A 112 -6.27 13.01 -5.05
N TYR A 113 -6.22 11.85 -4.37
CA TYR A 113 -6.15 10.51 -4.98
C TYR A 113 -7.53 9.87 -5.07
N ASP A 114 -7.63 8.82 -5.88
CA ASP A 114 -8.85 8.06 -6.05
C ASP A 114 -9.28 7.40 -4.73
N PRO A 115 -10.44 7.76 -4.16
CA PRO A 115 -10.93 7.13 -2.94
C PRO A 115 -11.24 5.64 -3.09
N ALA A 116 -11.40 5.14 -4.33
CA ALA A 116 -11.57 3.72 -4.61
C ALA A 116 -10.32 2.89 -4.35
N LEU A 117 -9.15 3.51 -4.15
CA LEU A 117 -7.92 2.84 -3.70
C LEU A 117 -7.97 2.38 -2.23
N GLU A 118 -8.97 2.82 -1.44
CA GLU A 118 -9.10 2.37 -0.06
C GLU A 118 -9.15 0.84 0.04
N LYS A 119 -8.40 0.28 0.99
CA LYS A 119 -8.28 -1.17 1.25
C LYS A 119 -7.69 -1.98 0.08
N ARG A 120 -6.95 -1.33 -0.82
CA ARG A 120 -6.25 -2.00 -1.93
C ARG A 120 -4.75 -1.95 -1.75
N VAL A 121 -4.10 -3.04 -2.14
CA VAL A 121 -2.69 -3.02 -2.48
C VAL A 121 -2.55 -2.30 -3.81
N HIS A 122 -1.71 -1.27 -3.88
CA HIS A 122 -1.58 -0.40 -5.03
C HIS A 122 -0.17 -0.48 -5.62
N ILE A 123 -0.11 -0.82 -6.90
CA ILE A 123 1.09 -0.78 -7.73
C ILE A 123 0.97 0.45 -8.63
N PRO A 124 1.47 1.61 -8.19
CA PRO A 124 1.18 2.91 -8.84
C PRO A 124 1.88 3.08 -10.20
N ARG A 125 2.91 2.28 -10.45
CA ARG A 125 3.67 2.27 -11.71
C ARG A 125 3.99 0.84 -12.09
N ALA A 126 3.21 0.28 -13.00
CA ALA A 126 3.34 -1.11 -13.44
C ALA A 126 4.78 -1.46 -13.88
N GLU A 127 5.49 -0.53 -14.54
CA GLU A 127 6.89 -0.72 -14.97
C GLU A 127 7.84 -1.10 -13.82
N ASN A 128 7.51 -0.73 -12.56
CA ASN A 128 8.34 -1.08 -11.41
C ASN A 128 8.43 -2.60 -11.19
N LEU A 129 7.42 -3.36 -11.66
CA LEU A 129 7.46 -4.83 -11.64
C LEU A 129 8.52 -5.42 -12.58
N LEU A 130 8.97 -4.65 -13.59
CA LEU A 130 9.98 -5.10 -14.55
C LEU A 130 11.39 -4.65 -14.18
N LYS A 131 11.56 -3.77 -13.20
CA LYS A 131 12.87 -3.23 -12.82
C LYS A 131 13.70 -4.25 -12.06
N ARG A 132 14.90 -4.56 -12.55
CA ARG A 132 15.86 -5.43 -11.86
C ARG A 132 16.12 -4.99 -10.41
N SER A 133 16.19 -3.69 -10.17
CA SER A 133 16.38 -3.13 -8.83
C SER A 133 15.25 -3.49 -7.86
N THR A 134 14.00 -3.58 -8.32
CA THR A 134 12.87 -4.03 -7.50
C THR A 134 13.09 -5.48 -7.06
N TRP A 135 13.44 -6.37 -8.00
CA TRP A 135 13.68 -7.79 -7.73
C TRP A 135 14.90 -8.04 -6.84
N GLN A 136 15.94 -7.21 -6.96
CA GLN A 136 17.15 -7.34 -6.16
C GLN A 136 16.98 -6.81 -4.74
N LYS A 137 16.23 -5.72 -4.59
CA LYS A 137 16.03 -5.05 -3.30
C LYS A 137 14.86 -5.66 -2.53
N HIS A 138 13.71 -5.79 -3.18
CA HIS A 138 12.46 -6.21 -2.56
C HIS A 138 11.80 -7.36 -3.34
N PRO A 139 12.40 -8.56 -3.32
CA PRO A 139 11.86 -9.69 -4.07
C PRO A 139 10.48 -10.15 -3.60
N TYR A 140 10.06 -9.73 -2.40
CA TYR A 140 8.76 -10.04 -1.79
C TYR A 140 7.88 -8.79 -1.57
N VAL A 141 8.13 -7.68 -2.26
CA VAL A 141 7.37 -6.42 -2.09
C VAL A 141 5.85 -6.61 -2.19
N ILE A 142 5.35 -7.48 -3.07
CA ILE A 142 3.90 -7.76 -3.16
C ILE A 142 3.39 -8.48 -1.91
N LEU A 143 4.17 -9.36 -1.31
CA LEU A 143 3.82 -10.00 -0.03
C LEU A 143 3.86 -8.98 1.12
N HIS A 144 4.81 -8.05 1.12
CA HIS A 144 4.88 -6.95 2.08
C HIS A 144 3.58 -6.13 2.09
N GLU A 145 3.14 -5.68 0.93
CA GLU A 145 1.90 -4.89 0.80
C GLU A 145 0.65 -5.72 1.12
N LEU A 146 0.64 -7.00 0.74
CA LEU A 146 -0.43 -7.93 1.15
C LEU A 146 -0.42 -8.18 2.66
N ALA A 147 0.74 -8.17 3.32
CA ALA A 147 0.82 -8.28 4.77
C ALA A 147 0.21 -7.06 5.47
N HIS A 148 0.43 -5.84 4.95
CA HIS A 148 -0.30 -4.66 5.43
C HIS A 148 -1.82 -4.80 5.27
N ALA A 149 -2.27 -5.25 4.11
CA ALA A 149 -3.69 -5.47 3.84
C ALA A 149 -4.28 -6.55 4.76
N TYR A 150 -3.56 -7.65 5.00
CA TYR A 150 -3.93 -8.72 5.92
C TYR A 150 -3.96 -8.22 7.37
N HIS A 151 -2.95 -7.45 7.78
CA HIS A 151 -2.91 -6.86 9.12
C HIS A 151 -4.10 -5.94 9.38
N ASP A 152 -4.49 -5.09 8.42
CA ASP A 152 -5.62 -4.19 8.56
C ASP A 152 -6.98 -4.91 8.52
N GLN A 153 -7.19 -5.72 7.48
CA GLN A 153 -8.53 -6.23 7.14
C GLN A 153 -8.87 -7.55 7.83
N ILE A 154 -7.88 -8.34 8.22
CA ILE A 154 -8.09 -9.67 8.82
C ILE A 154 -7.77 -9.68 10.32
N LEU A 155 -6.61 -9.13 10.72
CA LEU A 155 -6.19 -9.12 12.12
C LEU A 155 -6.65 -7.88 12.89
N GLY A 156 -6.81 -6.76 12.19
CA GLY A 156 -6.95 -5.41 12.77
C GLY A 156 -5.59 -4.82 13.14
N PHE A 157 -5.35 -3.54 12.79
CA PHE A 157 -4.08 -2.86 13.08
C PHE A 157 -3.75 -2.78 14.58
N GLU A 158 -4.76 -2.88 15.45
CA GLU A 158 -4.59 -2.91 16.89
C GLU A 158 -4.37 -4.33 17.45
N HIS A 159 -3.90 -5.29 16.62
CA HIS A 159 -3.64 -6.66 17.04
C HIS A 159 -2.58 -6.70 18.16
N LYS A 160 -3.02 -7.08 19.35
CA LYS A 160 -2.24 -6.94 20.59
C LYS A 160 -0.88 -7.65 20.55
N GLU A 161 -0.82 -8.86 20.00
CA GLU A 161 0.42 -9.63 19.95
C GLU A 161 1.46 -8.98 19.01
N ILE A 162 1.02 -8.40 17.87
CA ILE A 162 1.91 -7.68 16.95
C ILE A 162 2.43 -6.40 17.62
N MET A 163 1.54 -5.62 18.23
CA MET A 163 1.93 -4.41 18.96
C MET A 163 2.91 -4.71 20.11
N HIS A 164 2.65 -5.76 20.86
CA HIS A 164 3.53 -6.20 21.94
C HIS A 164 4.91 -6.65 21.44
N ALA A 165 4.95 -7.45 20.36
CA ALA A 165 6.20 -7.89 19.74
C ALA A 165 7.02 -6.68 19.23
N TYR A 166 6.37 -5.71 18.57
CA TYR A 166 7.00 -4.46 18.15
C TYR A 166 7.56 -3.66 19.33
N GLN A 167 6.76 -3.42 20.39
CA GLN A 167 7.20 -2.66 21.57
C GLN A 167 8.38 -3.34 22.29
N ARG A 168 8.34 -4.67 22.40
CA ARG A 168 9.45 -5.46 22.95
C ARG A 168 10.72 -5.29 22.10
N SER A 169 10.62 -5.45 20.79
CA SER A 169 11.76 -5.33 19.90
C SER A 169 12.41 -3.94 19.94
N GLU A 170 11.61 -2.87 20.10
CA GLU A 170 12.12 -1.51 20.29
C GLU A 170 12.82 -1.35 21.65
N LYS A 171 12.24 -1.89 22.73
CA LYS A 171 12.83 -1.87 24.08
C LYS A 171 14.16 -2.62 24.14
N GLU A 172 14.23 -3.77 23.48
CA GLU A 172 15.42 -4.63 23.41
C GLU A 172 16.42 -4.18 22.34
N LYS A 173 16.06 -3.17 21.52
CA LYS A 173 16.90 -2.60 20.44
C LYS A 173 17.33 -3.63 19.39
N LEU A 174 16.53 -4.66 19.16
CA LEU A 174 16.89 -5.78 18.29
C LEU A 174 17.19 -5.34 16.85
N TYR A 175 16.49 -4.32 16.37
CA TYR A 175 16.54 -3.86 14.98
C TYR A 175 17.20 -2.48 14.82
N GLU A 176 17.97 -2.01 15.81
CA GLU A 176 18.56 -0.67 15.79
C GLU A 176 19.71 -0.55 14.81
N ARG A 177 20.48 -1.62 14.61
CA ARG A 177 21.64 -1.61 13.72
C ARG A 177 21.85 -2.98 13.09
N VAL A 178 21.18 -3.23 11.99
CA VAL A 178 21.17 -4.50 11.26
C VAL A 178 21.89 -4.41 9.91
N LEU A 179 22.30 -5.55 9.37
CA LEU A 179 22.89 -5.63 8.03
C LEU A 179 21.82 -5.33 6.97
N LEU A 180 22.18 -4.56 5.94
CA LEU A 180 21.37 -4.33 4.76
C LEU A 180 21.80 -5.29 3.63
N PHE A 181 20.89 -5.73 2.74
CA PHE A 181 21.15 -6.68 1.64
C PHE A 181 22.36 -6.30 0.76
N ARG A 182 22.62 -5.01 0.57
CA ARG A 182 23.75 -4.49 -0.22
C ARG A 182 25.02 -4.26 0.59
N GLY A 183 25.05 -4.71 1.83
CA GLY A 183 26.15 -4.46 2.78
C GLY A 183 25.95 -3.16 3.58
N GLY A 184 26.79 -3.04 4.62
CA GLY A 184 26.66 -1.96 5.61
C GLY A 184 25.58 -2.24 6.65
N LYS A 185 25.59 -1.46 7.75
CA LYS A 185 24.60 -1.57 8.83
C LYS A 185 23.76 -0.30 8.91
N THR A 186 22.47 -0.48 9.09
CA THR A 186 21.48 0.60 9.19
C THR A 186 20.39 0.24 10.19
N LYS A 187 19.55 1.21 10.51
CA LYS A 187 18.31 1.00 11.23
C LYS A 187 17.33 0.20 10.35
N HIS A 188 16.75 -0.85 10.88
CA HIS A 188 15.75 -1.64 10.17
C HIS A 188 14.48 -0.84 9.91
N TYR A 189 13.85 -1.03 8.74
CA TYR A 189 12.61 -0.34 8.39
C TYR A 189 11.43 -0.74 9.29
N ALA A 190 11.42 -1.96 9.81
CA ALA A 190 10.47 -2.46 10.81
C ALA A 190 10.31 -1.55 12.04
N ARG A 191 11.31 -0.71 12.37
CA ARG A 191 11.25 0.23 13.48
C ARG A 191 10.40 1.48 13.23
N THR A 192 9.85 1.63 12.03
CA THR A 192 9.00 2.78 11.69
C THR A 192 7.71 2.79 12.51
N ASN A 193 7.04 1.65 12.59
CA ASN A 193 5.83 1.40 13.38
C ASN A 193 5.51 -0.11 13.37
N HIS A 194 4.51 -0.54 14.16
CA HIS A 194 4.11 -1.95 14.26
C HIS A 194 3.54 -2.54 12.95
N LYS A 195 3.07 -1.71 12.02
CA LYS A 195 2.54 -2.17 10.72
C LYS A 195 3.68 -2.56 9.79
N GLU A 196 4.71 -1.70 9.70
CA GLU A 196 5.95 -2.01 8.98
C GLU A 196 6.67 -3.19 9.64
N PHE A 197 6.71 -3.23 10.97
CA PHE A 197 7.28 -4.38 11.69
C PHE A 197 6.64 -5.69 11.26
N PHE A 198 5.32 -5.76 11.20
CA PHE A 198 4.62 -6.97 10.78
C PHE A 198 4.93 -7.35 9.32
N ALA A 199 4.92 -6.38 8.40
CA ALA A 199 5.19 -6.63 6.99
C ALA A 199 6.64 -7.10 6.76
N GLU A 200 7.62 -6.45 7.38
CA GLU A 200 9.04 -6.81 7.32
C GLU A 200 9.30 -8.20 7.91
N MET A 201 8.72 -8.50 9.08
CA MET A 201 8.87 -9.83 9.69
C MET A 201 8.14 -10.92 8.88
N THR A 202 7.10 -10.57 8.15
CA THR A 202 6.46 -11.48 7.18
C THR A 202 7.41 -11.82 6.04
N GLU A 203 8.13 -10.85 5.47
CA GLU A 203 9.15 -11.11 4.44
C GLU A 203 10.24 -12.05 4.95
N SER A 204 10.79 -11.79 6.13
CA SER A 204 11.83 -12.63 6.75
C SER A 204 11.31 -14.05 7.04
N TYR A 205 10.07 -14.18 7.48
CA TYR A 205 9.49 -15.49 7.83
C TYR A 205 9.12 -16.33 6.62
N VAL A 206 8.48 -15.72 5.62
CA VAL A 206 7.94 -16.43 4.44
C VAL A 206 8.96 -16.51 3.30
N GLY A 207 9.76 -15.46 3.12
CA GLY A 207 10.62 -15.32 1.96
C GLY A 207 12.01 -14.79 2.25
N VAL A 208 12.30 -13.60 1.72
CA VAL A 208 13.57 -12.90 1.90
C VAL A 208 13.31 -11.42 2.10
N ASN A 209 13.86 -10.86 3.17
CA ASN A 209 13.85 -9.44 3.50
C ASN A 209 15.11 -8.74 2.97
N ASP A 210 15.09 -7.43 2.79
CA ASP A 210 16.27 -6.63 2.43
C ASP A 210 17.05 -6.11 3.66
N PHE A 211 16.55 -6.30 4.88
CA PHE A 211 17.23 -6.10 6.15
C PHE A 211 17.40 -7.41 6.93
N TYR A 212 18.51 -7.52 7.67
CA TYR A 212 18.68 -8.64 8.60
C TYR A 212 17.72 -8.52 9.81
N PRO A 213 17.06 -9.67 10.10
CA PRO A 213 17.18 -11.03 9.58
C PRO A 213 16.58 -11.16 8.17
N PHE A 214 17.38 -11.71 7.25
CA PHE A 214 16.96 -11.84 5.84
C PHE A 214 16.00 -13.00 5.60
N VAL A 215 16.18 -14.08 6.35
CA VAL A 215 15.44 -15.33 6.17
C VAL A 215 14.96 -15.91 7.48
N ARG A 216 14.04 -16.84 7.40
CA ARG A 216 13.39 -17.50 8.55
C ARG A 216 14.34 -18.04 9.61
N ALA A 217 15.41 -18.69 9.21
CA ALA A 217 16.38 -19.25 10.18
C ALA A 217 17.05 -18.16 10.99
N GLU A 218 17.45 -17.07 10.35
CA GLU A 218 18.03 -15.91 11.01
C GLU A 218 17.00 -15.20 11.91
N LEU A 219 15.73 -15.09 11.48
CA LEU A 219 14.67 -14.54 12.33
C LEU A 219 14.48 -15.39 13.60
N LYS A 220 14.52 -16.72 13.46
CA LYS A 220 14.38 -17.65 14.59
C LYS A 220 15.51 -17.49 15.61
N GLU A 221 16.73 -17.25 15.16
CA GLU A 221 17.89 -17.03 16.03
C GLU A 221 17.90 -15.61 16.63
N HIS A 222 17.59 -14.61 15.83
CA HIS A 222 17.67 -13.20 16.21
C HIS A 222 16.51 -12.76 17.11
N ASP A 223 15.28 -13.19 16.79
CA ASP A 223 14.06 -12.85 17.51
C ASP A 223 13.09 -14.05 17.56
N PRO A 224 13.35 -15.03 18.42
CA PRO A 224 12.56 -16.25 18.50
C PRO A 224 11.09 -16.02 18.89
N GLN A 225 10.79 -14.94 19.61
CA GLN A 225 9.40 -14.62 20.00
C GLN A 225 8.62 -14.08 18.79
N THR A 226 9.22 -13.22 17.98
CA THR A 226 8.60 -12.76 16.73
C THR A 226 8.49 -13.91 15.72
N TYR A 227 9.51 -14.79 15.63
CA TYR A 227 9.40 -16.00 14.83
C TYR A 227 8.16 -16.84 15.20
N ALA A 228 7.96 -17.11 16.51
CA ALA A 228 6.80 -17.88 16.98
C ALA A 228 5.45 -17.18 16.66
N LEU A 229 5.42 -15.85 16.73
CA LEU A 229 4.24 -15.07 16.33
C LEU A 229 3.97 -15.20 14.81
N MET A 230 5.00 -15.11 13.97
CA MET A 230 4.85 -15.30 12.52
C MET A 230 4.42 -16.72 12.18
N GLU A 231 4.96 -17.74 12.86
CA GLU A 231 4.52 -19.14 12.71
C GLU A 231 3.04 -19.33 13.07
N LYS A 232 2.57 -18.70 14.15
CA LYS A 232 1.16 -18.70 14.54
C LYS A 232 0.25 -18.09 13.47
N ILE A 233 0.67 -16.96 12.87
CA ILE A 233 -0.13 -16.20 11.91
C ILE A 233 -0.10 -16.87 10.52
N TRP A 234 1.08 -17.18 10.01
CA TRP A 234 1.28 -17.64 8.63
C TRP A 234 1.28 -19.17 8.47
N GLY A 235 1.34 -19.88 9.57
CA GLY A 235 1.41 -21.34 9.56
C GLY A 235 2.86 -21.84 9.67
N LYS A 236 2.95 -23.13 9.93
CA LYS A 236 4.22 -23.84 10.06
C LYS A 236 4.70 -24.32 8.69
N PHE A 237 5.99 -24.23 8.44
CA PHE A 237 6.64 -24.70 7.20
C PHE A 237 7.46 -25.95 7.45
#